data_7ea3cf58434e1a5911cdac69348a592c
#
_entry.id   7ea3cf58434e1a5911cdac69348a592c
#
_cell.length_a   1.000
_cell.length_b   1.000
_cell.length_c   1.000
_cell.angle_alpha   90.00
_cell.angle_beta   90.00
_cell.angle_gamma   90.00
#
_symmetry.space_group_name_H-M   'P 1'
#
loop_
_entity.id
_entity.type
_entity.pdbx_description
1 polymer ?
#
loop_
_entity_poly.entity_id
_entity_poly.type
_entity_poly.pdbx_seq_one_letter_code
_entity_poly.pdbx_strand_id
1 'polypeptide(L)'
;MRRILVVEDSVSTRSLVRAILEDGVLAAAVGPVEVTEAQSGFDAMRLLPRARYDLIITDINMPDVNGLELIHFIRRSEQYRLTPLLIISTQATERDVERGKKLGADAYVPKPFAPEALRGECQKLLERLPTPSVPAGGAPGG
;
A
#
# COMPACT_ATOMS: atom_id res chain seq x y z
N MET A 1 10.25 -12.39 -1.27
CA MET A 1 10.09 -11.27 -0.33
C MET A 1 8.95 -10.36 -0.75
N ARG A 2 8.08 -10.06 0.15
CA ARG A 2 6.96 -9.13 -0.09
C ARG A 2 7.45 -7.70 0.08
N ARG A 3 7.24 -6.86 -0.92
CA ARG A 3 7.63 -5.46 -0.87
C ARG A 3 6.41 -4.58 -0.73
N ILE A 4 6.44 -3.70 0.28
CA ILE A 4 5.33 -2.80 0.59
C ILE A 4 5.81 -1.36 0.47
N LEU A 5 5.08 -0.56 -0.31
CA LEU A 5 5.32 0.88 -0.40
C LEU A 5 4.35 1.60 0.52
N VAL A 6 4.88 2.41 1.42
CA VAL A 6 4.07 3.23 2.35
C VAL A 6 4.21 4.69 1.95
N VAL A 7 3.12 5.31 1.56
CA VAL A 7 3.07 6.71 1.13
C VAL A 7 2.36 7.53 2.20
N GLU A 8 3.12 8.35 2.91
CA GLU A 8 2.60 9.13 4.04
C GLU A 8 3.52 10.32 4.30
N ASP A 9 2.98 11.53 4.36
CA ASP A 9 3.76 12.72 4.57
C ASP A 9 4.15 12.94 6.04
N SER A 10 3.38 12.40 6.98
CA SER A 10 3.72 12.47 8.40
C SER A 10 4.83 11.48 8.74
N VAL A 11 5.96 12.00 9.20
CA VAL A 11 7.11 11.17 9.58
C VAL A 11 6.74 10.18 10.69
N SER A 12 6.02 10.65 11.71
CA SER A 12 5.64 9.78 12.83
C SER A 12 4.69 8.68 12.41
N THR A 13 3.70 8.99 11.59
CA THR A 13 2.76 7.97 11.10
C THR A 13 3.46 6.97 10.20
N ARG A 14 4.33 7.47 9.31
CA ARG A 14 5.07 6.62 8.38
C ARG A 14 5.98 5.66 9.15
N SER A 15 6.68 6.16 10.16
CA SER A 15 7.54 5.33 11.01
C SER A 15 6.73 4.29 11.80
N LEU A 16 5.56 4.68 12.29
CA LEU A 16 4.68 3.76 13.00
C LEU A 16 4.19 2.63 12.10
N VAL A 17 3.74 2.96 10.91
CA VAL A 17 3.29 1.97 9.93
C VAL A 17 4.42 0.99 9.62
N ARG A 18 5.61 1.51 9.36
CA ARG A 18 6.77 0.68 9.08
C ARG A 18 7.07 -0.26 10.25
N ALA A 19 7.07 0.26 11.47
CA ALA A 19 7.36 -0.55 12.66
C ALA A 19 6.33 -1.68 12.82
N ILE A 20 5.06 -1.40 12.57
CA ILE A 20 4.01 -2.41 12.64
C ILE A 20 4.23 -3.51 11.59
N LEU A 21 4.58 -3.11 10.37
CA LEU A 21 4.76 -4.06 9.28
C LEU A 21 6.05 -4.89 9.42
N GLU A 22 7.06 -4.34 10.07
CA GLU A 22 8.36 -4.99 10.22
C GLU A 22 8.58 -5.68 11.56
N ASP A 23 7.56 -5.75 12.42
CA ASP A 23 7.72 -6.34 13.76
C ASP A 23 7.80 -7.87 13.79
N GLY A 24 7.66 -8.51 12.65
CA GLY A 24 7.75 -9.96 12.53
C GLY A 24 6.42 -10.69 12.54
N VAL A 25 5.35 -10.05 13.00
CA VAL A 25 4.04 -10.71 13.06
C VAL A 25 3.48 -10.94 11.66
N LEU A 26 3.55 -9.91 10.81
CA LEU A 26 3.10 -10.05 9.43
C LEU A 26 3.97 -11.05 8.66
N ALA A 27 5.29 -10.97 8.84
CA ALA A 27 6.22 -11.87 8.18
C ALA A 27 6.00 -13.33 8.57
N ALA A 28 5.57 -13.59 9.78
CA ALA A 28 5.24 -14.96 10.20
C ALA A 28 4.08 -15.53 9.39
N ALA A 29 3.18 -14.67 8.91
CA ALA A 29 2.02 -15.11 8.15
C ALA A 29 2.28 -15.17 6.64
N VAL A 30 3.02 -14.19 6.09
CA VAL A 30 3.15 -14.04 4.63
C VAL A 30 4.58 -14.16 4.12
N GLY A 31 5.54 -14.42 4.99
CA GLY A 31 6.96 -14.46 4.64
C GLY A 31 7.63 -13.11 4.78
N PRO A 32 8.93 -13.02 4.50
CA PRO A 32 9.69 -11.79 4.70
C PRO A 32 9.08 -10.58 4.03
N VAL A 33 9.12 -9.45 4.74
CA VAL A 33 8.52 -8.18 4.29
C VAL A 33 9.61 -7.11 4.25
N GLU A 34 9.63 -6.33 3.18
CA GLU A 34 10.49 -5.17 3.04
C GLU A 34 9.62 -3.94 2.81
N VAL A 35 9.80 -2.92 3.63
CA VAL A 35 9.01 -1.69 3.55
C VAL A 35 9.86 -0.58 2.94
N THR A 36 9.31 0.09 1.93
CA THR A 36 9.88 1.29 1.34
C THR A 36 8.97 2.46 1.68
N GLU A 37 9.56 3.58 2.05
CA GLU A 37 8.79 4.76 2.45
C GLU A 37 8.84 5.83 1.36
N ALA A 38 7.67 6.41 1.07
CA ALA A 38 7.55 7.59 0.24
C ALA A 38 6.92 8.69 1.09
N GLN A 39 7.50 9.87 1.06
CA GLN A 39 7.06 10.97 1.92
C GLN A 39 6.00 11.84 1.26
N SER A 40 5.66 11.57 0.01
CA SER A 40 4.69 12.34 -0.74
C SER A 40 4.19 11.54 -1.93
N GLY A 41 3.12 12.02 -2.56
CA GLY A 41 2.62 11.41 -3.78
C GLY A 41 3.62 11.47 -4.93
N PHE A 42 4.33 12.58 -5.07
CA PHE A 42 5.39 12.70 -6.09
C PHE A 42 6.51 11.72 -5.83
N ASP A 43 6.91 11.56 -4.57
CA ASP A 43 7.94 10.59 -4.21
C ASP A 43 7.51 9.17 -4.57
N ALA A 44 6.25 8.83 -4.31
CA ALA A 44 5.70 7.54 -4.70
C ALA A 44 5.74 7.34 -6.21
N MET A 45 5.33 8.35 -6.97
CA MET A 45 5.35 8.27 -8.42
C MET A 45 6.75 8.06 -8.97
N ARG A 46 7.75 8.65 -8.31
CA ARG A 46 9.15 8.47 -8.68
C ARG A 46 9.65 7.06 -8.36
N LEU A 47 9.19 6.48 -7.26
CA LEU A 47 9.64 5.18 -6.79
C LEU A 47 8.98 4.01 -7.51
N LEU A 48 7.71 4.16 -7.88
CA LEU A 48 6.92 3.07 -8.46
C LEU A 48 7.56 2.40 -9.68
N PRO A 49 8.11 3.13 -10.65
CA PRO A 49 8.71 2.47 -11.81
C PRO A 49 10.09 1.84 -11.53
N ARG A 50 10.68 2.11 -10.38
CA ARG A 50 12.03 1.65 -10.06
C ARG A 50 12.10 0.30 -9.37
N ALA A 51 10.98 -0.20 -8.87
CA ALA A 51 10.93 -1.45 -8.14
C ALA A 51 9.57 -2.11 -8.34
N ARG A 52 9.41 -3.30 -7.78
CA ARG A 52 8.14 -3.99 -7.75
C ARG A 52 7.62 -4.00 -6.34
N TYR A 53 6.38 -3.57 -6.18
CA TYR A 53 5.71 -3.58 -4.88
C TYR A 53 4.53 -4.52 -4.93
N ASP A 54 4.33 -5.29 -3.86
CA ASP A 54 3.24 -6.24 -3.75
C ASP A 54 2.03 -5.64 -3.07
N LEU A 55 2.23 -4.54 -2.36
CA LEU A 55 1.17 -3.82 -1.66
C LEU A 55 1.55 -2.35 -1.59
N ILE A 56 0.56 -1.49 -1.80
CA ILE A 56 0.74 -0.04 -1.67
C ILE A 56 -0.20 0.46 -0.60
N ILE A 57 0.33 1.20 0.39
CA ILE A 57 -0.44 1.83 1.44
C ILE A 57 -0.29 3.33 1.26
N THR A 58 -1.39 4.06 1.17
CA THR A 58 -1.33 5.51 0.99
C THR A 58 -2.35 6.24 1.87
N ASP A 59 -1.96 7.42 2.33
CA ASP A 59 -2.91 8.37 2.91
C ASP A 59 -3.63 9.09 1.76
N ILE A 60 -4.82 9.60 2.03
CA ILE A 60 -5.57 10.43 1.09
C ILE A 60 -5.11 11.88 1.16
N ASN A 61 -4.93 12.40 2.37
CA ASN A 61 -4.64 13.82 2.57
C ASN A 61 -3.15 14.09 2.57
N MET A 62 -2.62 14.47 1.42
CA MET A 62 -1.22 14.84 1.24
C MET A 62 -1.13 16.19 0.54
N PRO A 63 -0.14 17.04 0.87
CA PRO A 63 -0.11 18.41 0.38
C PRO A 63 0.22 18.57 -1.11
N ASP A 64 0.93 17.61 -1.71
CA ASP A 64 1.35 17.72 -3.11
C ASP A 64 0.38 17.02 -4.06
N VAL A 65 0.35 15.69 -4.02
CA VAL A 65 -0.57 14.88 -4.81
C VAL A 65 -1.47 14.17 -3.83
N ASN A 66 -2.76 14.42 -3.93
CA ASN A 66 -3.72 13.79 -3.04
C ASN A 66 -3.77 12.29 -3.34
N GLY A 67 -4.05 11.50 -2.29
CA GLY A 67 -4.05 10.04 -2.41
C GLY A 67 -5.00 9.52 -3.47
N LEU A 68 -6.12 10.20 -3.73
CA LEU A 68 -7.05 9.78 -4.78
C LEU A 68 -6.42 9.90 -6.16
N GLU A 69 -5.66 10.96 -6.38
CA GLU A 69 -4.93 11.15 -7.64
C GLU A 69 -3.84 10.09 -7.79
N LEU A 70 -3.17 9.74 -6.69
CA LEU A 70 -2.16 8.70 -6.69
C LEU A 70 -2.77 7.35 -7.04
N ILE A 71 -3.93 7.02 -6.47
CA ILE A 71 -4.64 5.78 -6.79
C ILE A 71 -4.95 5.72 -8.28
N HIS A 72 -5.44 6.82 -8.83
CA HIS A 72 -5.73 6.91 -10.26
C HIS A 72 -4.48 6.65 -11.09
N PHE A 73 -3.36 7.26 -10.72
CA PHE A 73 -2.08 7.05 -11.38
C PHE A 73 -1.66 5.56 -11.33
N ILE A 74 -1.78 4.95 -10.16
CA ILE A 74 -1.41 3.55 -9.95
C ILE A 74 -2.25 2.63 -10.83
N ARG A 75 -3.57 2.87 -10.88
CA ARG A 75 -4.48 2.01 -11.64
C ARG A 75 -4.35 2.16 -13.15
N ARG A 76 -3.77 3.24 -13.60
CA ARG A 76 -3.47 3.44 -15.02
C ARG A 76 -2.14 2.82 -15.42
N SER A 77 -1.31 2.44 -14.45
CA SER A 77 -0.03 1.79 -14.72
C SER A 77 -0.26 0.31 -15.01
N GLU A 78 0.26 -0.18 -16.11
CA GLU A 78 0.16 -1.62 -16.41
C GLU A 78 0.82 -2.47 -15.35
N GLN A 79 1.91 -1.98 -14.77
CA GLN A 79 2.65 -2.68 -13.74
C GLN A 79 1.85 -2.82 -12.45
N TYR A 80 1.04 -1.82 -12.11
CA TYR A 80 0.38 -1.74 -10.80
C TYR A 80 -1.14 -1.75 -10.83
N ARG A 81 -1.77 -1.92 -11.97
CA ARG A 81 -3.22 -1.84 -12.07
C ARG A 81 -3.97 -2.87 -11.23
N LEU A 82 -3.33 -3.98 -10.90
CA LEU A 82 -3.92 -5.04 -10.08
C LEU A 82 -3.27 -5.20 -8.71
N THR A 83 -2.29 -4.37 -8.40
CA THR A 83 -1.59 -4.44 -7.11
C THR A 83 -2.53 -4.03 -5.99
N PRO A 84 -2.61 -4.81 -4.90
CA PRO A 84 -3.43 -4.44 -3.75
C PRO A 84 -3.06 -3.06 -3.23
N LEU A 85 -4.08 -2.26 -2.90
CA LEU A 85 -3.90 -0.90 -2.46
C LEU A 85 -4.78 -0.63 -1.24
N LEU A 86 -4.17 -0.14 -0.17
CA LEU A 86 -4.84 0.14 1.09
C LEU A 86 -4.74 1.62 1.41
N ILE A 87 -5.87 2.22 1.78
CA ILE A 87 -5.92 3.61 2.21
C ILE A 87 -5.86 3.69 3.73
N ILE A 88 -5.03 4.61 4.25
CA ILE A 88 -5.05 4.99 5.66
C ILE A 88 -5.39 6.48 5.73
N SER A 89 -6.31 6.89 6.61
CA SER A 89 -6.64 8.30 6.74
C SER A 89 -7.39 8.61 8.02
N THR A 90 -7.15 9.83 8.57
CA THR A 90 -7.85 10.33 9.74
C THR A 90 -9.17 11.00 9.38
N GLN A 91 -9.28 11.51 8.17
CA GLN A 91 -10.40 12.38 7.80
C GLN A 91 -11.18 11.87 6.59
N ALA A 92 -11.08 10.60 6.32
CA ALA A 92 -11.84 10.07 5.21
C ALA A 92 -13.31 10.01 5.59
N THR A 93 -14.10 10.83 4.94
CA THR A 93 -15.54 10.73 5.01
C THR A 93 -15.97 9.49 4.26
N GLU A 94 -17.21 9.05 4.48
CA GLU A 94 -17.75 7.92 3.71
C GLU A 94 -17.62 8.18 2.22
N ARG A 95 -17.79 9.42 1.79
CA ARG A 95 -17.65 9.82 0.39
C ARG A 95 -16.24 9.59 -0.12
N ASP A 96 -15.23 9.96 0.68
CA ASP A 96 -13.83 9.78 0.28
C ASP A 96 -13.47 8.30 0.20
N VAL A 97 -13.96 7.50 1.13
CA VAL A 97 -13.76 6.05 1.12
C VAL A 97 -14.37 5.44 -0.13
N GLU A 98 -15.60 5.83 -0.45
CA GLU A 98 -16.28 5.33 -1.65
C GLU A 98 -15.55 5.73 -2.92
N ARG A 99 -15.08 6.98 -2.98
CA ARG A 99 -14.33 7.46 -4.15
C ARG A 99 -13.03 6.68 -4.31
N GLY A 100 -12.33 6.44 -3.20
CA GLY A 100 -11.11 5.63 -3.23
C GLY A 100 -11.38 4.22 -3.74
N LYS A 101 -12.44 3.60 -3.25
CA LYS A 101 -12.81 2.25 -3.69
C LYS A 101 -13.21 2.23 -5.17
N LYS A 102 -13.96 3.23 -5.62
CA LYS A 102 -14.32 3.34 -7.04
C LYS A 102 -13.11 3.53 -7.93
N LEU A 103 -12.10 4.23 -7.45
CA LEU A 103 -10.86 4.41 -8.19
C LEU A 103 -9.97 3.17 -8.14
N GLY A 104 -10.24 2.24 -7.26
CA GLY A 104 -9.55 0.97 -7.23
C GLY A 104 -8.83 0.60 -5.94
N ALA A 105 -9.11 1.29 -4.82
CA ALA A 105 -8.57 0.88 -3.53
C ALA A 105 -9.27 -0.39 -3.06
N ASP A 106 -8.50 -1.30 -2.47
CA ASP A 106 -9.00 -2.59 -2.01
C ASP A 106 -9.43 -2.60 -0.55
N ALA A 107 -8.87 -1.71 0.26
CA ALA A 107 -9.17 -1.67 1.69
C ALA A 107 -8.96 -0.27 2.23
N TYR A 108 -9.50 -0.04 3.41
CA TYR A 108 -9.40 1.23 4.12
C TYR A 108 -9.22 0.97 5.60
N VAL A 109 -8.24 1.63 6.22
CA VAL A 109 -8.00 1.57 7.65
C VAL A 109 -8.01 2.98 8.20
N PRO A 110 -8.95 3.33 9.07
CA PRO A 110 -9.02 4.68 9.63
C PRO A 110 -7.93 4.91 10.68
N LYS A 111 -7.43 6.12 10.75
CA LYS A 111 -6.52 6.55 11.83
C LYS A 111 -7.35 7.16 12.96
N PRO A 112 -6.97 7.01 14.21
CA PRO A 112 -5.89 6.13 14.67
C PRO A 112 -6.29 4.67 14.53
N PHE A 113 -5.33 3.83 14.21
CA PHE A 113 -5.60 2.41 14.01
C PHE A 113 -4.86 1.57 15.05
N ALA A 114 -5.45 0.42 15.38
CA ALA A 114 -4.76 -0.58 16.17
C ALA A 114 -3.76 -1.31 15.26
N PRO A 115 -2.57 -1.68 15.76
CA PRO A 115 -1.61 -2.43 14.96
C PRO A 115 -2.20 -3.69 14.33
N GLU A 116 -3.05 -4.41 15.08
CA GLU A 116 -3.68 -5.63 14.60
C GLU A 116 -4.60 -5.38 13.41
N ALA A 117 -5.30 -4.25 13.41
CA ALA A 117 -6.20 -3.90 12.31
C ALA A 117 -5.41 -3.66 11.02
N LEU A 118 -4.31 -2.93 11.11
CA LEU A 118 -3.48 -2.67 9.95
C LEU A 118 -2.83 -3.95 9.44
N ARG A 119 -2.22 -4.74 10.34
CA ARG A 119 -1.61 -6.02 9.96
C ARG A 119 -2.62 -6.97 9.33
N GLY A 120 -3.82 -7.03 9.91
CA GLY A 120 -4.86 -7.92 9.41
C GLY A 120 -5.28 -7.60 7.99
N GLU A 121 -5.44 -6.32 7.67
CA GLU A 121 -5.79 -5.91 6.31
C GLU A 121 -4.64 -6.17 5.34
N CYS A 122 -3.41 -5.88 5.74
CA CYS A 122 -2.24 -6.15 4.91
C CYS A 122 -2.10 -7.65 4.65
N GLN A 123 -2.30 -8.47 5.65
CA GLN A 123 -2.23 -9.93 5.51
C GLN A 123 -3.26 -10.42 4.51
N LYS A 124 -4.51 -9.98 4.63
CA LYS A 124 -5.57 -10.38 3.70
C LYS A 124 -5.21 -10.04 2.26
N LEU A 125 -4.72 -8.84 2.05
CA LEU A 125 -4.38 -8.38 0.70
C LEU A 125 -3.18 -9.14 0.13
N LEU A 126 -2.16 -9.38 0.94
CA LEU A 126 -0.98 -10.11 0.50
C LEU A 126 -1.28 -11.58 0.25
N GLU A 127 -2.17 -12.18 1.02
CA GLU A 127 -2.57 -13.57 0.84
C GLU A 127 -3.40 -13.80 -0.43
N ARG A 128 -3.96 -12.75 -1.00
CA ARG A 128 -4.67 -12.83 -2.27
C ARG A 128 -3.72 -12.98 -3.45
N LEU A 129 -2.44 -12.71 -3.25
CA LEU A 129 -1.43 -12.87 -4.29
C LEU A 129 -0.97 -14.34 -4.33
N PRO A 130 -0.69 -14.89 -5.51
CA PRO A 130 -0.32 -16.30 -5.60
C PRO A 130 0.95 -16.60 -4.82
N THR A 131 2.09 -16.12 -5.20
CA THR A 131 3.33 -16.32 -4.47
C THR A 131 4.14 -15.05 -4.55
N PRO A 132 5.00 -14.77 -3.52
CA PRO A 132 5.82 -13.58 -3.59
C PRO A 132 6.77 -13.65 -4.76
N SER A 133 6.76 -12.58 -5.55
CA SER A 133 7.70 -12.26 -6.62
C SER A 133 8.37 -13.44 -7.29
N VAL A 134 7.58 -14.19 -8.03
CA VAL A 134 8.15 -15.11 -9.01
C VAL A 134 8.86 -14.24 -10.04
N PRO A 135 10.10 -14.57 -10.41
CA PRO A 135 10.79 -13.82 -11.46
C PRO A 135 9.92 -13.71 -12.69
N ALA A 136 9.93 -12.55 -13.31
CA ALA A 136 9.05 -12.28 -14.45
C ALA A 136 9.11 -13.36 -15.51
N GLY A 137 10.28 -13.86 -15.78
CA GLY A 137 10.44 -14.92 -16.77
C GLY A 137 9.86 -16.25 -16.35
N GLY A 138 9.62 -16.44 -15.07
CA GLY A 138 9.07 -17.67 -14.54
C GLY A 138 7.57 -17.67 -14.38
N ALA A 139 6.91 -16.61 -14.74
CA ALA A 139 5.49 -16.47 -14.49
C ALA A 139 4.68 -16.21 -15.75
N PRO A 140 4.75 -17.09 -16.73
CA PRO A 140 3.95 -16.91 -17.94
C PRO A 140 2.47 -17.02 -17.60
N GLY A 141 1.72 -16.07 -18.00
CA GLY A 141 0.29 -16.07 -17.74
C GLY A 141 -0.10 -15.82 -16.29
N GLY A 142 0.90 -15.65 -15.47
CA GLY A 142 0.65 -15.46 -14.04
C GLY A 142 0.44 -14.06 -13.73
#